data_ab594e2a67981df91a07321be675464d
#
_entry.id   ab594e2a67981df91a07321be675464d
#
_cell.length_a   1.000
_cell.length_b   1.000
_cell.length_c   1.000
_cell.angle_alpha   90.00
_cell.angle_beta   90.00
_cell.angle_gamma   90.00
#
_symmetry.space_group_name_H-M   'P 1'
#
loop_
_entity.id
_entity.type
_entity.pdbx_description
1 polymer ?
#
loop_
_entity_poly.entity_id
_entity_poly.type
_entity_poly.pdbx_seq_one_letter_code
_entity_poly.pdbx_strand_id
1 'polypeptide(L)'
;MKNKKTIIITAAAIIIIAGGCWIFGGTKAKNKIDFVTEQVQKGNVSNSITATGTIEPVTEVEVGTQVSGIIDKIYIDYNSVVKQGEVIAEMDKVTLLSDLQSAQATYNGAKAEYEYQKKQYERNEQLHKKQLISDTDYEESLYNYQRSRSSYEQSKAELAKAERNLSYATITSPIDGIVTSKDVEEGQTVASGFETPTLFTIAA
;
A
#
# COMPACT_ATOMS: atom_id res chain seq x y z
N MET A 1 76.07 -51.95 85.81
CA MET A 1 76.05 -50.86 84.81
C MET A 1 74.94 -51.06 83.70
N LYS A 2 74.03 -51.98 83.89
CA LYS A 2 72.95 -52.25 82.85
C LYS A 2 71.69 -51.38 82.99
N ASN A 3 71.39 -50.89 84.21
CA ASN A 3 70.12 -50.19 84.52
C ASN A 3 70.12 -48.72 84.15
N LYS A 4 71.26 -48.03 83.96
CA LYS A 4 71.27 -46.63 83.54
C LYS A 4 70.91 -46.38 82.08
N LYS A 5 71.25 -47.37 81.18
CA LYS A 5 70.88 -47.20 79.73
C LYS A 5 69.41 -47.39 79.49
N THR A 6 68.76 -48.31 80.22
CA THR A 6 67.33 -48.53 80.11
C THR A 6 66.51 -47.31 80.58
N ILE A 7 66.91 -46.62 81.64
CA ILE A 7 66.26 -45.43 82.16
C ILE A 7 66.36 -44.24 81.19
N ILE A 8 67.50 -44.13 80.46
CA ILE A 8 67.68 -43.05 79.50
C ILE A 8 66.85 -43.30 78.24
N ILE A 9 66.68 -44.55 77.82
CA ILE A 9 65.88 -44.93 76.64
C ILE A 9 64.38 -44.71 76.91
N THR A 10 63.93 -45.05 78.17
CA THR A 10 62.53 -44.82 78.55
C THR A 10 62.21 -43.34 78.67
N ALA A 11 63.11 -42.52 79.25
CA ALA A 11 62.95 -41.08 79.31
C ALA A 11 62.91 -40.42 77.92
N ALA A 12 63.76 -40.86 77.00
CA ALA A 12 63.77 -40.39 75.59
C ALA A 12 62.46 -40.73 74.90
N ALA A 13 61.91 -41.93 75.10
CA ALA A 13 60.61 -42.33 74.49
C ALA A 13 59.46 -41.52 75.01
N ILE A 14 59.45 -41.19 76.29
CA ILE A 14 58.41 -40.37 76.91
C ILE A 14 58.46 -38.95 76.36
N ILE A 15 59.64 -38.39 76.13
CA ILE A 15 59.78 -36.99 75.58
C ILE A 15 59.36 -37.02 74.10
N ILE A 16 59.61 -38.06 73.34
CA ILE A 16 59.14 -38.12 71.95
C ILE A 16 57.62 -38.26 71.83
N ILE A 17 57.01 -39.05 72.73
CA ILE A 17 55.56 -39.20 72.80
C ILE A 17 54.87 -37.89 73.24
N ALA A 18 55.45 -37.22 74.28
CA ALA A 18 54.93 -35.94 74.71
C ALA A 18 55.04 -34.82 73.62
N GLY A 19 56.19 -34.79 72.97
CA GLY A 19 56.44 -33.89 71.84
C GLY A 19 55.51 -34.18 70.59
N GLY A 20 55.27 -35.44 70.31
CA GLY A 20 54.34 -35.83 69.28
C GLY A 20 52.92 -35.47 69.57
N CYS A 21 52.49 -35.62 70.86
CA CYS A 21 51.15 -35.25 71.28
C CYS A 21 50.93 -33.71 71.25
N TRP A 22 52.02 -32.95 71.51
CA TRP A 22 51.94 -31.49 71.47
C TRP A 22 51.90 -30.94 70.04
N ILE A 23 52.56 -31.61 69.06
CA ILE A 23 52.56 -31.24 67.66
C ILE A 23 51.24 -31.66 67.00
N PHE A 24 50.70 -32.84 67.31
CA PHE A 24 49.44 -33.32 66.71
C PHE A 24 48.18 -32.86 67.42
N GLY A 25 48.29 -32.33 68.66
CA GLY A 25 47.17 -31.80 69.41
C GLY A 25 46.82 -30.34 69.09
N GLY A 26 47.55 -29.75 68.15
CA GLY A 26 47.37 -28.38 67.75
C GLY A 26 46.35 -28.18 66.63
N THR A 27 45.48 -27.32 66.92
CA THR A 27 44.59 -26.60 66.01
C THR A 27 43.40 -27.36 65.45
N LYS A 28 42.36 -27.47 66.22
CA LYS A 28 41.01 -27.35 65.66
C LYS A 28 40.90 -25.94 65.07
N ALA A 29 41.03 -25.89 63.71
CA ALA A 29 40.66 -24.70 62.99
C ALA A 29 39.16 -24.45 63.25
N LYS A 30 38.83 -23.50 64.03
CA LYS A 30 37.48 -22.94 64.10
C LYS A 30 37.22 -22.29 62.74
N ASN A 31 36.44 -22.98 61.89
CA ASN A 31 35.82 -22.31 60.75
C ASN A 31 35.05 -21.14 61.28
N LYS A 32 35.65 -19.97 61.29
CA LYS A 32 34.94 -18.74 61.46
C LYS A 32 34.07 -18.54 60.22
N ILE A 33 32.76 -18.69 60.36
CA ILE A 33 31.82 -18.26 59.35
C ILE A 33 31.82 -16.76 59.43
N ASP A 34 32.48 -16.10 58.52
CA ASP A 34 32.38 -14.65 58.36
C ASP A 34 31.04 -14.30 57.70
N PHE A 35 30.13 -13.80 58.49
CA PHE A 35 28.88 -13.25 57.98
C PHE A 35 29.17 -11.87 57.36
N VAL A 36 29.03 -11.77 56.06
CA VAL A 36 28.99 -10.48 55.38
C VAL A 36 27.58 -9.94 55.59
N THR A 37 27.44 -8.98 56.47
CA THR A 37 26.17 -8.28 56.69
C THR A 37 26.16 -7.01 55.89
N GLU A 38 25.14 -6.83 55.09
CA GLU A 38 24.89 -5.61 54.34
C GLU A 38 23.67 -4.92 54.96
N GLN A 39 23.74 -3.62 55.09
CA GLN A 39 22.66 -2.84 55.66
C GLN A 39 21.51 -2.74 54.67
N VAL A 40 20.32 -3.22 55.04
CA VAL A 40 19.13 -3.12 54.18
C VAL A 40 18.77 -1.65 53.99
N GLN A 41 18.84 -1.21 52.76
CA GLN A 41 18.41 0.12 52.34
C GLN A 41 17.08 0.04 51.59
N LYS A 42 16.16 0.99 51.86
CA LYS A 42 14.96 1.15 51.05
C LYS A 42 15.36 1.73 49.70
N GLY A 43 15.17 0.97 48.64
CA GLY A 43 15.37 1.40 47.27
C GLY A 43 14.11 1.19 46.43
N ASN A 44 13.98 1.96 45.37
CA ASN A 44 12.94 1.74 44.37
C ASN A 44 13.46 0.71 43.37
N VAL A 45 12.69 -0.34 43.15
CA VAL A 45 12.91 -1.28 42.03
C VAL A 45 12.03 -0.81 40.92
N SER A 46 12.63 -0.25 39.86
CA SER A 46 11.91 0.08 38.61
C SER A 46 12.16 -1.01 37.59
N ASN A 47 11.09 -1.63 37.11
CA ASN A 47 11.14 -2.51 35.94
C ASN A 47 10.59 -1.73 34.76
N SER A 48 11.44 -1.40 33.78
CA SER A 48 11.00 -0.76 32.55
C SER A 48 10.81 -1.80 31.46
N ILE A 49 9.61 -1.85 30.89
CA ILE A 49 9.29 -2.67 29.71
C ILE A 49 9.30 -1.73 28.53
N THR A 50 10.18 -1.98 27.55
CA THR A 50 10.18 -1.28 26.28
C THR A 50 9.42 -2.13 25.26
N ALA A 51 8.46 -1.53 24.57
CA ALA A 51 7.76 -2.12 23.45
C ALA A 51 8.01 -1.25 22.21
N THR A 52 8.22 -1.89 21.07
CA THR A 52 8.26 -1.23 19.77
C THR A 52 6.98 -1.58 19.01
N GLY A 53 6.42 -0.62 18.32
CA GLY A 53 5.24 -0.80 17.46
C GLY A 53 5.34 0.12 16.26
N THR A 54 4.70 -0.28 15.16
CA THR A 54 4.52 0.54 13.97
C THR A 54 3.14 1.17 14.03
N ILE A 55 3.05 2.46 13.72
CA ILE A 55 1.77 3.14 13.57
C ILE A 55 1.40 3.04 12.10
N GLU A 56 0.25 2.45 11.83
CA GLU A 56 -0.30 2.33 10.50
C GLU A 56 -1.62 3.11 10.43
N PRO A 57 -1.93 3.75 9.28
CA PRO A 57 -3.20 4.43 9.10
C PRO A 57 -4.36 3.41 9.10
N VAL A 58 -5.55 3.87 9.53
CA VAL A 58 -6.76 3.02 9.53
C VAL A 58 -7.27 2.78 8.12
N THR A 59 -7.13 3.77 7.26
CA THR A 59 -7.51 3.70 5.84
C THR A 59 -6.37 4.25 5.00
N GLU A 60 -5.93 3.47 4.03
CA GLU A 60 -4.92 3.87 3.05
C GLU A 60 -5.45 3.54 1.65
N VAL A 61 -5.34 4.51 0.74
CA VAL A 61 -5.82 4.37 -0.64
C VAL A 61 -4.71 4.77 -1.60
N GLU A 62 -4.38 3.86 -2.49
CA GLU A 62 -3.46 4.11 -3.60
C GLU A 62 -4.22 4.77 -4.75
N VAL A 63 -3.70 5.90 -5.22
CA VAL A 63 -4.25 6.68 -6.33
C VAL A 63 -3.35 6.48 -7.53
N GLY A 64 -3.93 5.98 -8.61
CA GLY A 64 -3.25 5.76 -9.89
C GLY A 64 -4.03 6.37 -11.06
N THR A 65 -3.56 6.09 -12.27
CA THR A 65 -4.25 6.50 -13.51
C THR A 65 -4.60 5.29 -14.36
N GLN A 66 -5.71 5.40 -15.12
CA GLN A 66 -6.16 4.39 -16.07
C GLN A 66 -5.75 4.72 -17.52
N VAL A 67 -5.11 5.87 -17.73
CA VAL A 67 -4.62 6.32 -19.04
C VAL A 67 -3.11 6.50 -19.00
N SER A 68 -2.45 6.25 -20.13
CA SER A 68 -1.02 6.50 -20.28
C SER A 68 -0.78 7.91 -20.79
N GLY A 69 0.25 8.56 -20.30
CA GLY A 69 0.62 9.90 -20.72
C GLY A 69 1.76 10.48 -19.89
N ILE A 70 2.02 11.76 -20.04
CA ILE A 70 3.02 12.51 -19.29
C ILE A 70 2.30 13.29 -18.19
N ILE A 71 2.85 13.31 -17.00
CA ILE A 71 2.38 14.19 -15.91
C ILE A 71 2.76 15.63 -16.26
N ASP A 72 1.75 16.48 -16.44
CA ASP A 72 1.94 17.90 -16.76
C ASP A 72 2.21 18.71 -15.49
N LYS A 73 1.35 18.56 -14.47
CA LYS A 73 1.43 19.30 -13.21
C LYS A 73 1.04 18.46 -12.01
N ILE A 74 1.68 18.71 -10.89
CA ILE A 74 1.36 18.17 -9.58
C ILE A 74 1.04 19.33 -8.64
N TYR A 75 -0.14 19.32 -8.00
CA TYR A 75 -0.63 20.41 -7.13
C TYR A 75 -0.38 20.17 -5.65
N ILE A 76 0.07 18.96 -5.29
CA ILE A 76 0.28 18.53 -3.91
C ILE A 76 1.70 18.02 -3.72
N ASP A 77 2.15 17.97 -2.48
CA ASP A 77 3.43 17.38 -2.11
C ASP A 77 3.25 16.40 -0.94
N TYR A 78 4.33 15.71 -0.60
CA TYR A 78 4.37 14.85 0.58
C TYR A 78 3.86 15.60 1.83
N ASN A 79 3.06 14.92 2.66
CA ASN A 79 2.44 15.47 3.86
C ASN A 79 1.41 16.60 3.62
N SER A 80 0.92 16.76 2.39
CA SER A 80 -0.17 17.69 2.07
C SER A 80 -1.51 17.12 2.53
N VAL A 81 -2.37 17.98 3.08
CA VAL A 81 -3.76 17.64 3.41
C VAL A 81 -4.62 17.82 2.17
N VAL A 82 -5.37 16.79 1.79
CA VAL A 82 -6.25 16.80 0.62
C VAL A 82 -7.68 16.44 0.99
N LYS A 83 -8.63 16.96 0.21
CA LYS A 83 -10.06 16.65 0.35
C LYS A 83 -10.53 15.73 -0.77
N GLN A 84 -11.56 14.97 -0.50
CA GLN A 84 -12.22 14.15 -1.51
C GLN A 84 -12.67 15.00 -2.72
N GLY A 85 -12.26 14.57 -3.93
CA GLY A 85 -12.54 15.28 -5.17
C GLY A 85 -11.57 16.42 -5.50
N GLU A 86 -10.61 16.76 -4.63
CA GLU A 86 -9.58 17.76 -4.90
C GLU A 86 -8.62 17.25 -5.97
N VAL A 87 -8.26 18.13 -6.93
CA VAL A 87 -7.31 17.79 -8.00
C VAL A 87 -5.90 17.75 -7.42
N ILE A 88 -5.25 16.59 -7.55
CA ILE A 88 -3.90 16.36 -7.03
C ILE A 88 -2.82 16.40 -8.11
N ALA A 89 -3.17 15.97 -9.34
CA ALA A 89 -2.28 16.05 -10.49
C ALA A 89 -3.07 16.11 -11.80
N GLU A 90 -2.43 16.62 -12.85
CA GLU A 90 -2.95 16.62 -14.21
C GLU A 90 -1.92 16.02 -15.18
N MET A 91 -2.43 15.24 -16.12
CA MET A 91 -1.65 14.70 -17.24
C MET A 91 -1.80 15.59 -18.47
N ASP A 92 -0.87 15.48 -19.41
CA ASP A 92 -1.00 16.11 -20.73
C ASP A 92 -2.27 15.62 -21.44
N LYS A 93 -3.14 16.56 -21.76
CA LYS A 93 -4.47 16.32 -22.35
C LYS A 93 -4.50 16.48 -23.88
N VAL A 94 -3.40 16.89 -24.50
CA VAL A 94 -3.36 17.24 -25.94
C VAL A 94 -3.86 16.09 -26.83
N THR A 95 -3.33 14.90 -26.63
CA THR A 95 -3.72 13.69 -27.38
C THR A 95 -5.18 13.30 -27.08
N LEU A 96 -5.55 13.29 -25.79
CA LEU A 96 -6.90 12.91 -25.37
C LEU A 96 -7.98 13.88 -25.85
N LEU A 97 -7.66 15.17 -25.93
CA LEU A 97 -8.55 16.19 -26.52
C LEU A 97 -8.72 15.97 -28.03
N SER A 98 -7.64 15.60 -28.74
CA SER A 98 -7.72 15.28 -30.18
C SER A 98 -8.56 14.03 -30.43
N ASP A 99 -8.42 13.00 -29.60
CA ASP A 99 -9.22 11.78 -29.65
C ASP A 99 -10.71 12.08 -29.37
N LEU A 100 -10.98 12.90 -28.35
CA LEU A 100 -12.34 13.34 -28.05
C LEU A 100 -12.97 14.09 -29.23
N GLN A 101 -12.23 15.02 -29.84
CA GLN A 101 -12.71 15.78 -30.98
C GLN A 101 -13.01 14.87 -32.21
N SER A 102 -12.16 13.87 -32.44
CA SER A 102 -12.37 12.89 -33.50
C SER A 102 -13.61 12.02 -33.25
N ALA A 103 -13.76 11.50 -32.02
CA ALA A 103 -14.93 10.72 -31.61
C ALA A 103 -16.23 11.56 -31.70
N GLN A 104 -16.19 12.84 -31.31
CA GLN A 104 -17.31 13.77 -31.41
C GLN A 104 -17.72 14.02 -32.87
N ALA A 105 -16.75 14.17 -33.78
CA ALA A 105 -17.03 14.34 -35.22
C ALA A 105 -17.69 13.09 -35.79
N THR A 106 -17.17 11.91 -35.47
CA THR A 106 -17.73 10.59 -35.90
C THR A 106 -19.16 10.41 -35.38
N TYR A 107 -19.38 10.72 -34.10
CA TYR A 107 -20.72 10.69 -33.47
C TYR A 107 -21.70 11.61 -34.17
N ASN A 108 -21.30 12.86 -34.48
CA ASN A 108 -22.16 13.83 -35.16
C ASN A 108 -22.53 13.35 -36.57
N GLY A 109 -21.59 12.75 -37.32
CA GLY A 109 -21.84 12.15 -38.63
C GLY A 109 -22.82 10.98 -38.55
N ALA A 110 -22.59 10.04 -37.66
CA ALA A 110 -23.47 8.88 -37.46
C ALA A 110 -24.86 9.29 -36.98
N LYS A 111 -24.95 10.33 -36.12
CA LYS A 111 -26.23 10.90 -35.67
C LYS A 111 -27.04 11.48 -36.81
N ALA A 112 -26.40 12.27 -37.69
CA ALA A 112 -27.07 12.88 -38.83
C ALA A 112 -27.60 11.80 -39.80
N GLU A 113 -26.80 10.76 -40.08
CA GLU A 113 -27.21 9.62 -40.90
C GLU A 113 -28.40 8.87 -40.28
N TYR A 114 -28.32 8.58 -38.97
CA TYR A 114 -29.41 7.94 -38.23
C TYR A 114 -30.70 8.75 -38.31
N GLU A 115 -30.64 10.06 -38.08
CA GLU A 115 -31.82 10.94 -38.14
C GLU A 115 -32.43 11.01 -39.55
N TYR A 116 -31.58 10.98 -40.60
CA TYR A 116 -32.04 10.92 -41.96
C TYR A 116 -32.76 9.59 -42.28
N GLN A 117 -32.10 8.47 -41.98
CA GLN A 117 -32.64 7.13 -42.24
C GLN A 117 -33.92 6.88 -41.42
N LYS A 118 -34.00 7.39 -40.19
CA LYS A 118 -35.18 7.33 -39.36
C LYS A 118 -36.38 8.04 -40.04
N LYS A 119 -36.18 9.25 -40.54
CA LYS A 119 -37.25 9.99 -41.27
C LYS A 119 -37.66 9.31 -42.54
N GLN A 120 -36.71 8.68 -43.25
CA GLN A 120 -37.00 7.89 -44.46
C GLN A 120 -37.85 6.66 -44.13
N TYR A 121 -37.46 5.91 -43.11
CA TYR A 121 -38.20 4.76 -42.64
C TYR A 121 -39.62 5.14 -42.18
N GLU A 122 -39.79 6.17 -41.34
CA GLU A 122 -41.10 6.67 -40.88
C GLU A 122 -42.01 7.07 -42.05
N ARG A 123 -41.45 7.70 -43.07
CA ARG A 123 -42.20 8.07 -44.32
C ARG A 123 -42.60 6.80 -45.09
N ASN A 124 -41.65 5.89 -45.34
CA ASN A 124 -41.91 4.66 -46.07
C ASN A 124 -42.89 3.74 -45.32
N GLU A 125 -42.85 3.70 -43.99
CA GLU A 125 -43.82 2.98 -43.19
C GLU A 125 -45.24 3.49 -43.42
N GLN A 126 -45.43 4.84 -43.48
CA GLN A 126 -46.74 5.44 -43.78
C GLN A 126 -47.22 5.17 -45.21
N LEU A 127 -46.33 5.18 -46.17
CA LEU A 127 -46.64 4.85 -47.58
C LEU A 127 -46.96 3.37 -47.75
N HIS A 128 -46.23 2.48 -47.08
CA HIS A 128 -46.48 1.04 -47.08
C HIS A 128 -47.87 0.70 -46.48
N LYS A 129 -48.22 1.29 -45.35
CA LYS A 129 -49.55 1.16 -44.72
C LYS A 129 -50.68 1.57 -45.67
N LYS A 130 -50.40 2.45 -46.65
CA LYS A 130 -51.35 2.92 -47.67
C LYS A 130 -51.20 2.12 -48.98
N GLN A 131 -50.37 1.09 -49.02
CA GLN A 131 -50.09 0.27 -50.23
C GLN A 131 -49.51 1.10 -51.39
N LEU A 132 -48.74 2.14 -51.14
CA LEU A 132 -48.17 3.05 -52.14
C LEU A 132 -46.73 2.75 -52.49
N ILE A 133 -46.07 1.80 -51.77
CA ILE A 133 -44.72 1.31 -52.05
C ILE A 133 -44.71 -0.21 -51.97
N SER A 134 -43.66 -0.85 -52.56
CA SER A 134 -43.48 -2.29 -52.47
C SER A 134 -42.99 -2.75 -51.09
N ASP A 135 -43.21 -4.03 -50.80
CA ASP A 135 -42.66 -4.64 -49.55
C ASP A 135 -41.12 -4.58 -49.55
N THR A 136 -40.48 -4.74 -50.72
CA THR A 136 -39.01 -4.64 -50.87
C THR A 136 -38.49 -3.25 -50.49
N ASP A 137 -39.14 -2.17 -50.97
CA ASP A 137 -38.71 -0.80 -50.64
C ASP A 137 -38.87 -0.51 -49.13
N TYR A 138 -39.92 -1.04 -48.51
CA TYR A 138 -40.12 -0.93 -47.10
C TYR A 138 -39.06 -1.68 -46.28
N GLU A 139 -38.76 -2.96 -46.65
CA GLU A 139 -37.74 -3.78 -46.00
C GLU A 139 -36.34 -3.15 -46.14
N GLU A 140 -36.02 -2.57 -47.32
CA GLU A 140 -34.77 -1.83 -47.52
C GLU A 140 -34.67 -0.60 -46.59
N SER A 141 -35.73 0.15 -46.46
CA SER A 141 -35.75 1.32 -45.56
C SER A 141 -35.60 0.93 -44.08
N LEU A 142 -36.21 -0.20 -43.67
CA LEU A 142 -36.08 -0.77 -42.34
C LEU A 142 -34.63 -1.22 -42.07
N TYR A 143 -34.04 -1.92 -43.00
CA TYR A 143 -32.64 -2.36 -42.91
C TYR A 143 -31.66 -1.18 -42.77
N ASN A 144 -31.82 -0.15 -43.65
CA ASN A 144 -30.99 1.05 -43.60
C ASN A 144 -31.15 1.82 -42.26
N TYR A 145 -32.37 1.92 -41.75
CA TYR A 145 -32.65 2.49 -40.44
C TYR A 145 -31.96 1.70 -39.31
N GLN A 146 -32.09 0.38 -39.28
CA GLN A 146 -31.47 -0.48 -38.29
C GLN A 146 -29.94 -0.40 -38.32
N ARG A 147 -29.36 -0.39 -39.54
CA ARG A 147 -27.92 -0.26 -39.73
C ARG A 147 -27.40 1.09 -39.25
N SER A 148 -28.07 2.19 -39.60
CA SER A 148 -27.68 3.53 -39.16
C SER A 148 -27.83 3.71 -37.64
N ARG A 149 -28.86 3.10 -37.07
CA ARG A 149 -29.04 3.07 -35.61
C ARG A 149 -27.88 2.35 -34.92
N SER A 150 -27.47 1.21 -35.40
CA SER A 150 -26.33 0.45 -34.83
C SER A 150 -25.03 1.27 -34.89
N SER A 151 -24.77 1.94 -36.02
CA SER A 151 -23.61 2.81 -36.21
C SER A 151 -23.64 4.02 -35.26
N TYR A 152 -24.82 4.63 -35.08
CA TYR A 152 -25.01 5.71 -34.08
C TYR A 152 -24.73 5.26 -32.67
N GLU A 153 -25.26 4.12 -32.24
CA GLU A 153 -25.03 3.59 -30.87
C GLU A 153 -23.54 3.23 -30.66
N GLN A 154 -22.87 2.69 -31.67
CA GLN A 154 -21.44 2.42 -31.62
C GLN A 154 -20.64 3.73 -31.45
N SER A 155 -20.87 4.73 -32.28
CA SER A 155 -20.17 6.02 -32.21
C SER A 155 -20.43 6.76 -30.90
N LYS A 156 -21.64 6.63 -30.34
CA LYS A 156 -22.01 7.16 -29.02
C LYS A 156 -21.18 6.48 -27.89
N ALA A 157 -20.98 5.18 -27.96
CA ALA A 157 -20.16 4.45 -27.00
C ALA A 157 -18.66 4.84 -27.10
N GLU A 158 -18.16 5.07 -28.33
CA GLU A 158 -16.79 5.54 -28.56
C GLU A 158 -16.60 6.97 -28.00
N LEU A 159 -17.54 7.86 -28.23
CA LEU A 159 -17.51 9.21 -27.65
C LEU A 159 -17.47 9.15 -26.12
N ALA A 160 -18.36 8.38 -25.49
CA ALA A 160 -18.41 8.22 -24.05
C ALA A 160 -17.11 7.59 -23.49
N LYS A 161 -16.41 6.75 -24.28
CA LYS A 161 -15.08 6.23 -23.91
C LYS A 161 -14.03 7.34 -23.96
N ALA A 162 -14.02 8.16 -25.01
CA ALA A 162 -13.06 9.27 -25.13
C ALA A 162 -13.26 10.32 -24.02
N GLU A 163 -14.50 10.63 -23.67
CA GLU A 163 -14.82 11.51 -22.53
C GLU A 163 -14.30 10.96 -21.20
N ARG A 164 -14.48 9.67 -20.94
CA ARG A 164 -13.93 9.03 -19.73
C ARG A 164 -12.42 9.04 -19.70
N ASN A 165 -11.77 8.74 -20.81
CA ASN A 165 -10.32 8.77 -20.90
C ASN A 165 -9.78 10.18 -20.59
N LEU A 166 -10.43 11.21 -21.10
CA LEU A 166 -10.08 12.61 -20.78
C LEU A 166 -10.31 12.92 -19.29
N SER A 167 -11.35 12.40 -18.69
CA SER A 167 -11.59 12.60 -17.24
C SER A 167 -10.50 11.95 -16.38
N TYR A 168 -9.96 10.80 -16.78
CA TYR A 168 -8.86 10.13 -16.08
C TYR A 168 -7.51 10.86 -16.17
N ALA A 169 -7.37 11.81 -17.11
CA ALA A 169 -6.20 12.68 -17.18
C ALA A 169 -6.15 13.73 -16.05
N THR A 170 -7.25 13.93 -15.33
CA THR A 170 -7.29 14.75 -14.12
C THR A 170 -7.41 13.84 -12.92
N ILE A 171 -6.33 13.74 -12.14
CA ILE A 171 -6.23 12.84 -11.00
C ILE A 171 -6.75 13.56 -9.76
N THR A 172 -7.74 12.98 -9.10
CA THR A 172 -8.36 13.55 -7.91
C THR A 172 -8.25 12.63 -6.71
N SER A 173 -8.26 13.21 -5.51
CA SER A 173 -8.27 12.41 -4.28
C SER A 173 -9.60 11.66 -4.11
N PRO A 174 -9.60 10.35 -3.85
CA PRO A 174 -10.82 9.58 -3.59
C PRO A 174 -11.35 9.75 -2.16
N ILE A 175 -10.51 10.21 -1.21
CA ILE A 175 -10.83 10.36 0.21
C ILE A 175 -10.27 11.66 0.77
N ASP A 176 -10.78 12.09 1.93
CA ASP A 176 -10.13 13.11 2.74
C ASP A 176 -8.94 12.48 3.47
N GLY A 177 -7.78 13.14 3.50
CA GLY A 177 -6.62 12.56 4.17
C GLY A 177 -5.32 13.35 3.96
N ILE A 178 -4.22 12.68 4.25
CA ILE A 178 -2.85 13.21 4.11
C ILE A 178 -2.10 12.34 3.11
N VAL A 179 -1.34 12.97 2.24
CA VAL A 179 -0.47 12.28 1.27
C VAL A 179 0.73 11.68 1.99
N THR A 180 0.80 10.34 1.99
CA THR A 180 1.87 9.57 2.64
C THR A 180 2.98 9.16 1.69
N SER A 181 2.69 9.05 0.38
CA SER A 181 3.70 8.80 -0.66
C SER A 181 3.36 9.60 -1.93
N LYS A 182 4.41 10.04 -2.61
CA LYS A 182 4.39 10.63 -3.95
C LYS A 182 5.45 9.92 -4.80
N ASP A 183 5.01 9.01 -5.67
CA ASP A 183 5.88 8.13 -6.46
C ASP A 183 6.01 8.59 -7.91
N VAL A 184 5.64 9.85 -8.18
CA VAL A 184 5.63 10.45 -9.51
C VAL A 184 6.13 11.89 -9.48
N GLU A 185 6.75 12.32 -10.59
CA GLU A 185 7.26 13.68 -10.78
C GLU A 185 6.69 14.34 -12.04
N GLU A 186 6.69 15.67 -12.08
CA GLU A 186 6.31 16.45 -13.27
C GLU A 186 7.24 16.11 -14.45
N GLY A 187 6.66 15.92 -15.63
CA GLY A 187 7.36 15.47 -16.82
C GLY A 187 7.60 13.97 -16.92
N GLN A 188 7.24 13.18 -15.90
CA GLN A 188 7.38 11.73 -15.94
C GLN A 188 6.31 11.11 -16.85
N THR A 189 6.73 10.12 -17.66
CA THR A 189 5.82 9.32 -18.46
C THR A 189 5.28 8.16 -17.63
N VAL A 190 3.96 8.06 -17.54
CA VAL A 190 3.24 6.98 -16.87
C VAL A 190 2.54 6.11 -17.91
N ALA A 191 2.70 4.79 -17.81
CA ALA A 191 2.05 3.83 -18.68
C ALA A 191 1.08 2.96 -17.86
N SER A 192 -0.21 3.04 -18.17
CA SER A 192 -1.22 2.13 -17.64
C SER A 192 -1.22 0.85 -18.49
N GLY A 193 -0.44 -0.16 -18.06
CA GLY A 193 -0.30 -1.43 -18.77
C GLY A 193 -0.98 -2.58 -18.02
N PHE A 194 -0.21 -3.62 -17.67
CA PHE A 194 -0.70 -4.79 -16.94
C PHE A 194 -1.00 -4.50 -15.47
N GLU A 195 -0.36 -3.49 -14.89
CA GLU A 195 -0.60 -3.03 -13.53
C GLU A 195 -0.87 -1.52 -13.55
N THR A 196 -1.82 -1.07 -12.75
CA THR A 196 -2.05 0.38 -12.57
C THR A 196 -0.93 0.93 -11.72
N PRO A 197 -0.09 1.84 -12.23
CA PRO A 197 0.98 2.42 -11.43
C PRO A 197 0.38 3.27 -10.29
N THR A 198 0.84 3.05 -9.08
CA THR A 198 0.54 3.92 -7.94
C THR A 198 1.29 5.23 -8.12
N LEU A 199 0.58 6.34 -8.10
CA LEU A 199 1.14 7.69 -8.22
C LEU A 199 1.25 8.39 -6.88
N PHE A 200 0.21 8.22 -6.05
CA PHE A 200 0.11 8.78 -4.71
C PHE A 200 -0.52 7.78 -3.77
N THR A 201 -0.16 7.85 -2.50
CA THR A 201 -0.83 7.13 -1.43
C THR A 201 -1.41 8.14 -0.45
N ILE A 202 -2.69 7.99 -0.09
CA ILE A 202 -3.41 8.90 0.79
C ILE A 202 -3.92 8.10 1.97
N ALA A 203 -3.64 8.59 3.18
CA ALA A 203 -4.06 8.00 4.44
C ALA A 203 -5.07 8.90 5.17
N ALA A 204 -6.11 8.28 5.75
CA ALA A 204 -7.13 8.92 6.56
C ALA A 204 -7.11 8.42 8.02
#